data_f6ffd1e03b0ccee2857040ba5669e0ef
#
_entry.id   f6ffd1e03b0ccee2857040ba5669e0ef
#
_cell.length_a   1.000
_cell.length_b   1.000
_cell.length_c   1.000
_cell.angle_alpha   90.00
_cell.angle_beta   90.00
_cell.angle_gamma   90.00
#
_symmetry.space_group_name_H-M   'P 1'
#
loop_
_entity.id
_entity.type
_entity.pdbx_description
1 polymer ?
#
loop_
_entity_poly.entity_id
_entity_poly.type
_entity_poly.pdbx_seq_one_letter_code
_entity_poly.pdbx_strand_id
1 'polypeptide(L)'
;PRKFKLNTEKLSEKVKSARIRHFEKTVETLNRVSAELDGAATDDADNDTSNSFRNLKIAESFAINDSFLQGQYLDNISDLNSQVNMDMLCYMRLNRDFGDFDTWQKNFIACAKSSRDGYAVSAYSIYLQRYINFVVDSADIGVPFSAIPVIVLDISEGCYYRDYLDNIELYITNMMRELNWDIIEERFKRCEKIARIME
;
A
#
# COMPACT_ATOMS: atom_id res chain seq x y z
N PRO A 1 -4.28 -10.94 -13.96
CA PRO A 1 -3.78 -10.42 -12.69
C PRO A 1 -2.65 -11.30 -12.13
N ARG A 2 -1.76 -10.71 -11.34
CA ARG A 2 -0.70 -11.41 -10.63
C ARG A 2 -1.31 -12.41 -9.64
N LYS A 3 -0.71 -13.60 -9.50
CA LYS A 3 -1.13 -14.59 -8.52
C LYS A 3 -0.34 -14.42 -7.24
N PHE A 4 -1.02 -14.44 -6.09
CA PHE A 4 -0.42 -14.38 -4.78
C PHE A 4 -0.56 -15.72 -4.05
N LYS A 5 0.46 -16.06 -3.28
CA LYS A 5 0.44 -17.17 -2.34
C LYS A 5 0.69 -16.58 -0.95
N LEU A 6 -0.33 -16.55 -0.11
CA LEU A 6 -0.26 -15.97 1.22
C LEU A 6 0.01 -17.08 2.24
N ASN A 7 1.23 -17.10 2.77
CA ASN A 7 1.66 -18.12 3.73
C ASN A 7 1.45 -17.70 5.19
N THR A 8 0.93 -16.49 5.44
CA THR A 8 0.66 -16.03 6.82
C THR A 8 -0.31 -16.94 7.54
N GLU A 9 -0.02 -17.27 8.81
CA GLU A 9 -0.90 -17.99 9.70
C GLU A 9 -1.81 -17.08 10.53
N LYS A 10 -1.61 -15.76 10.43
CA LYS A 10 -2.34 -14.74 11.19
C LYS A 10 -3.64 -14.30 10.53
N LEU A 11 -3.93 -14.81 9.35
CA LEU A 11 -5.20 -14.60 8.65
C LEU A 11 -5.83 -15.93 8.25
N SER A 12 -7.14 -16.06 8.45
CA SER A 12 -7.89 -17.23 7.99
C SER A 12 -7.87 -17.35 6.46
N GLU A 13 -8.01 -18.56 5.95
CA GLU A 13 -8.10 -18.82 4.50
C GLU A 13 -9.27 -18.06 3.84
N LYS A 14 -10.32 -17.76 4.61
CA LYS A 14 -11.45 -16.95 4.13
C LYS A 14 -11.07 -15.51 3.91
N VAL A 15 -10.30 -14.90 4.83
CA VAL A 15 -9.79 -13.53 4.67
C VAL A 15 -8.77 -13.47 3.54
N LYS A 16 -7.80 -14.40 3.50
CA LYS A 16 -6.81 -14.48 2.39
C LYS A 16 -7.49 -14.55 1.02
N SER A 17 -8.44 -15.46 0.86
CA SER A 17 -9.18 -15.62 -0.39
C SER A 17 -10.01 -14.36 -0.73
N ALA A 18 -10.60 -13.70 0.27
CA ALA A 18 -11.35 -12.48 0.06
C ALA A 18 -10.43 -11.33 -0.41
N ARG A 19 -9.24 -11.20 0.18
CA ARG A 19 -8.26 -10.16 -0.23
C ARG A 19 -7.72 -10.38 -1.64
N ILE A 20 -7.42 -11.62 -2.02
CA ILE A 20 -7.00 -11.94 -3.39
C ILE A 20 -8.12 -11.59 -4.39
N ARG A 21 -9.36 -11.99 -4.11
CA ARG A 21 -10.50 -11.61 -4.98
C ARG A 21 -10.75 -10.10 -5.03
N HIS A 22 -10.53 -9.40 -3.92
CA HIS A 22 -10.63 -7.95 -3.90
C HIS A 22 -9.60 -7.32 -4.84
N PHE A 23 -8.33 -7.74 -4.77
CA PHE A 23 -7.28 -7.31 -5.69
C PHE A 23 -7.64 -7.58 -7.16
N GLU A 24 -8.12 -8.79 -7.47
CA GLU A 24 -8.54 -9.14 -8.83
C GLU A 24 -9.63 -8.17 -9.33
N LYS A 25 -10.61 -7.86 -8.46
CA LYS A 25 -11.68 -6.92 -8.78
C LYS A 25 -11.19 -5.47 -8.96
N THR A 26 -10.19 -5.01 -8.18
CA THR A 26 -9.61 -3.66 -8.38
C THR A 26 -8.90 -3.57 -9.72
N VAL A 27 -8.18 -4.62 -10.14
CA VAL A 27 -7.53 -4.69 -11.46
C VAL A 27 -8.57 -4.70 -12.59
N GLU A 28 -9.65 -5.47 -12.45
CA GLU A 28 -10.77 -5.47 -13.41
C GLU A 28 -11.40 -4.07 -13.52
N THR A 29 -11.59 -3.39 -12.39
CA THR A 29 -12.12 -2.02 -12.35
C THR A 29 -11.20 -1.05 -13.07
N LEU A 30 -9.88 -1.13 -12.83
CA LEU A 30 -8.90 -0.31 -13.52
C LEU A 30 -8.97 -0.52 -15.05
N ASN A 31 -8.98 -1.77 -15.50
CA ASN A 31 -9.07 -2.09 -16.93
C ASN A 31 -10.37 -1.55 -17.57
N ARG A 32 -11.51 -1.67 -16.87
CA ARG A 32 -12.80 -1.16 -17.35
C ARG A 32 -12.78 0.36 -17.45
N VAL A 33 -12.33 1.07 -16.41
CA VAL A 33 -12.25 2.54 -16.41
C VAL A 33 -11.30 3.03 -17.50
N SER A 34 -10.16 2.38 -17.71
CA SER A 34 -9.22 2.72 -18.79
C SER A 34 -9.89 2.56 -20.16
N ALA A 35 -10.61 1.46 -20.40
CA ALA A 35 -11.33 1.24 -21.66
C ALA A 35 -12.48 2.26 -21.90
N GLU A 36 -13.18 2.66 -20.83
CA GLU A 36 -14.20 3.71 -20.90
C GLU A 36 -13.59 5.07 -21.24
N LEU A 37 -12.39 5.37 -20.71
CA LEU A 37 -11.65 6.60 -21.01
C LEU A 37 -11.15 6.66 -22.45
N ASP A 38 -10.73 5.53 -23.04
CA ASP A 38 -10.30 5.46 -24.44
C ASP A 38 -11.42 5.89 -25.41
N GLY A 39 -12.68 5.69 -25.03
CA GLY A 39 -13.86 6.09 -25.81
C GLY A 39 -14.58 7.35 -25.33
N ALA A 40 -14.06 8.02 -24.30
CA ALA A 40 -14.74 9.15 -23.68
C ALA A 40 -14.66 10.42 -24.53
N ALA A 41 -15.79 11.12 -24.67
CA ALA A 41 -15.80 12.44 -25.30
C ALA A 41 -15.07 13.47 -24.42
N THR A 42 -14.15 14.21 -25.00
CA THR A 42 -13.37 15.26 -24.33
C THR A 42 -13.87 16.67 -24.61
N ASP A 43 -14.61 16.84 -25.70
CA ASP A 43 -15.06 18.17 -26.18
C ASP A 43 -16.06 18.82 -25.22
N ASP A 44 -16.85 18.02 -24.48
CA ASP A 44 -17.82 18.47 -23.48
C ASP A 44 -17.25 18.48 -22.05
N ALA A 45 -15.92 18.34 -21.90
CA ALA A 45 -15.30 18.34 -20.58
C ALA A 45 -15.41 19.75 -19.95
N ASP A 46 -16.02 19.81 -18.77
CA ASP A 46 -16.19 21.02 -17.98
C ASP A 46 -15.93 20.76 -16.49
N ASN A 47 -16.14 21.76 -15.64
CA ASN A 47 -15.95 21.63 -14.19
C ASN A 47 -17.20 21.17 -13.43
N ASP A 48 -18.28 20.76 -14.10
CA ASP A 48 -19.44 20.21 -13.46
C ASP A 48 -19.12 18.88 -12.78
N THR A 49 -19.63 18.70 -11.58
CA THR A 49 -19.49 17.47 -10.80
C THR A 49 -20.16 16.26 -11.46
N SER A 50 -21.14 16.51 -12.34
CA SER A 50 -21.83 15.48 -13.12
C SER A 50 -21.09 15.10 -14.42
N ASN A 51 -20.00 15.79 -14.77
CA ASN A 51 -19.25 15.54 -16.00
C ASN A 51 -18.66 14.12 -16.00
N SER A 52 -19.03 13.34 -17.03
CA SER A 52 -18.65 11.92 -17.13
C SER A 52 -17.14 11.74 -17.30
N PHE A 53 -16.48 12.58 -18.10
CA PHE A 53 -15.02 12.54 -18.29
C PHE A 53 -14.28 12.80 -16.97
N ARG A 54 -14.69 13.84 -16.23
CA ARG A 54 -14.12 14.15 -14.91
C ARG A 54 -14.28 12.97 -13.95
N ASN A 55 -15.46 12.37 -13.89
CA ASN A 55 -15.73 11.24 -13.00
C ASN A 55 -14.89 10.01 -13.36
N LEU A 56 -14.69 9.73 -14.64
CA LEU A 56 -13.81 8.66 -15.10
C LEU A 56 -12.35 8.93 -14.72
N LYS A 57 -11.86 10.19 -14.81
CA LYS A 57 -10.50 10.56 -14.41
C LYS A 57 -10.26 10.40 -12.89
N ILE A 58 -11.25 10.72 -12.07
CA ILE A 58 -11.19 10.46 -10.63
C ILE A 58 -11.19 8.96 -10.37
N ALA A 59 -12.09 8.20 -11.02
CA ALA A 59 -12.15 6.75 -10.88
C ALA A 59 -10.85 6.05 -11.35
N GLU A 60 -10.20 6.54 -12.40
CA GLU A 60 -8.91 6.05 -12.89
C GLU A 60 -7.83 6.21 -11.81
N SER A 61 -7.69 7.41 -11.24
CA SER A 61 -6.69 7.68 -10.19
C SER A 61 -6.92 6.80 -8.96
N PHE A 62 -8.16 6.66 -8.54
CA PHE A 62 -8.54 5.74 -7.46
C PHE A 62 -8.16 4.30 -7.78
N ALA A 63 -8.55 3.80 -8.95
CA ALA A 63 -8.33 2.41 -9.35
C ALA A 63 -6.83 2.07 -9.52
N ILE A 64 -6.02 3.01 -10.01
CA ILE A 64 -4.56 2.87 -10.08
C ILE A 64 -3.98 2.69 -8.67
N ASN A 65 -4.30 3.61 -7.76
CA ASN A 65 -3.77 3.56 -6.40
C ASN A 65 -4.24 2.33 -5.63
N ASP A 66 -5.54 2.00 -5.72
CA ASP A 66 -6.12 0.87 -5.00
C ASP A 66 -5.52 -0.47 -5.48
N SER A 67 -5.46 -0.70 -6.79
CA SER A 67 -4.85 -1.91 -7.33
C SER A 67 -3.36 -2.01 -6.97
N PHE A 68 -2.64 -0.89 -6.96
CA PHE A 68 -1.23 -0.86 -6.60
C PHE A 68 -1.03 -1.14 -5.10
N LEU A 69 -1.76 -0.45 -4.21
CA LEU A 69 -1.62 -0.61 -2.75
C LEU A 69 -2.05 -2.01 -2.31
N GLN A 70 -3.13 -2.56 -2.87
CA GLN A 70 -3.56 -3.93 -2.61
C GLN A 70 -2.48 -4.95 -3.03
N GLY A 71 -1.90 -4.78 -4.22
CA GLY A 71 -0.80 -5.64 -4.68
C GLY A 71 0.42 -5.56 -3.77
N GLN A 72 0.78 -4.36 -3.31
CA GLN A 72 1.89 -4.14 -2.38
C GLN A 72 1.64 -4.79 -1.01
N TYR A 73 0.43 -4.68 -0.48
CA TYR A 73 0.02 -5.32 0.76
C TYR A 73 0.09 -6.85 0.69
N LEU A 74 -0.47 -7.45 -0.36
CA LEU A 74 -0.46 -8.90 -0.53
C LEU A 74 0.97 -9.47 -0.64
N ASP A 75 1.88 -8.74 -1.26
CA ASP A 75 3.30 -9.10 -1.28
C ASP A 75 3.92 -9.03 0.13
N ASN A 76 3.55 -8.03 0.93
CA ASN A 76 4.14 -7.83 2.26
C ASN A 76 3.84 -8.96 3.24
N ILE A 77 2.78 -9.75 3.01
CA ILE A 77 2.34 -10.83 3.89
C ILE A 77 2.51 -12.22 3.25
N SER A 78 3.38 -12.34 2.28
CA SER A 78 3.53 -13.57 1.48
C SER A 78 4.49 -14.62 2.06
N ASP A 79 5.36 -14.24 3.03
CA ASP A 79 6.35 -15.17 3.58
C ASP A 79 6.57 -14.98 5.09
N LEU A 80 6.25 -16.02 5.86
CA LEU A 80 6.40 -16.09 7.32
C LEU A 80 7.85 -16.11 7.81
N ASN A 81 8.79 -16.56 6.98
CA ASN A 81 10.16 -16.84 7.42
C ASN A 81 11.12 -15.67 7.17
N SER A 82 10.62 -14.63 6.54
CA SER A 82 11.42 -13.44 6.25
C SER A 82 11.65 -12.62 7.52
N GLN A 83 12.91 -12.32 7.82
CA GLN A 83 13.30 -11.55 8.99
C GLN A 83 14.21 -10.40 8.58
N VAL A 84 13.94 -9.22 9.16
CA VAL A 84 14.84 -8.10 9.02
C VAL A 84 16.11 -8.31 9.83
N ASN A 85 17.26 -7.93 9.28
CA ASN A 85 18.54 -7.88 9.99
C ASN A 85 19.27 -6.56 9.72
N MET A 86 20.29 -6.26 10.54
CA MET A 86 21.00 -4.97 10.51
C MET A 86 21.80 -4.73 9.21
N ASP A 87 22.12 -5.78 8.46
CA ASP A 87 22.88 -5.68 7.21
C ASP A 87 21.99 -5.36 6.00
N MET A 88 20.67 -5.40 6.16
CA MET A 88 19.73 -5.06 5.10
C MET A 88 19.67 -3.56 4.85
N LEU A 89 19.57 -3.18 3.58
CA LEU A 89 19.44 -1.78 3.16
C LEU A 89 18.19 -1.12 3.78
N CYS A 90 17.07 -1.82 3.80
CA CYS A 90 15.84 -1.34 4.41
C CYS A 90 16.03 -0.98 5.89
N TYR A 91 16.71 -1.85 6.68
CA TYR A 91 17.02 -1.57 8.08
C TYR A 91 17.88 -0.30 8.21
N MET A 92 18.99 -0.23 7.46
CA MET A 92 19.92 0.91 7.52
C MET A 92 19.24 2.23 7.14
N ARG A 93 18.36 2.24 6.14
CA ARG A 93 17.65 3.44 5.69
C ARG A 93 16.58 3.88 6.67
N LEU A 94 15.79 2.96 7.20
CA LEU A 94 14.78 3.28 8.22
C LEU A 94 15.45 3.79 9.50
N ASN A 95 16.55 3.16 9.92
CA ASN A 95 17.33 3.63 11.06
C ASN A 95 17.87 5.05 10.85
N ARG A 96 18.42 5.35 9.67
CA ARG A 96 18.93 6.69 9.33
C ARG A 96 17.83 7.76 9.37
N ASP A 97 16.67 7.48 8.76
CA ASP A 97 15.67 8.51 8.48
C ASP A 97 14.72 8.75 9.65
N PHE A 98 14.59 7.79 10.57
CA PHE A 98 13.76 7.90 11.77
C PHE A 98 14.56 8.00 13.09
N GLY A 99 15.90 7.96 13.01
CA GLY A 99 16.78 7.98 14.17
C GLY A 99 17.14 6.59 14.67
N ASP A 100 16.18 5.67 14.71
CA ASP A 100 16.36 4.25 14.93
C ASP A 100 15.19 3.43 14.35
N PHE A 101 15.39 2.11 14.23
CA PHE A 101 14.40 1.21 13.64
C PHE A 101 13.14 1.09 14.50
N ASP A 102 13.27 1.12 15.82
CA ASP A 102 12.13 1.06 16.75
C ASP A 102 11.27 2.31 16.65
N THR A 103 11.87 3.47 16.47
CA THR A 103 11.16 4.74 16.23
C THR A 103 10.38 4.70 14.92
N TRP A 104 10.98 4.18 13.84
CA TRP A 104 10.24 3.93 12.61
C TRP A 104 9.02 3.02 12.85
N GLN A 105 9.22 1.89 13.52
CA GLN A 105 8.17 0.91 13.78
C GLN A 105 7.02 1.53 14.60
N LYS A 106 7.34 2.26 15.68
CA LYS A 106 6.34 2.96 16.49
C LYS A 106 5.54 3.99 15.68
N ASN A 107 6.23 4.75 14.82
CA ASN A 107 5.61 5.74 13.96
C ASN A 107 4.72 5.07 12.90
N PHE A 108 5.16 3.97 12.26
CA PHE A 108 4.36 3.21 11.32
C PHE A 108 3.10 2.61 11.96
N ILE A 109 3.23 2.03 13.16
CA ILE A 109 2.09 1.50 13.93
C ILE A 109 1.12 2.63 14.31
N ALA A 110 1.62 3.83 14.66
CA ALA A 110 0.77 4.98 14.93
C ALA A 110 -0.02 5.41 13.68
N CYS A 111 0.61 5.41 12.49
CA CYS A 111 -0.10 5.62 11.22
C CYS A 111 -1.20 4.56 11.01
N ALA A 112 -0.87 3.28 11.25
CA ALA A 112 -1.85 2.19 11.11
C ALA A 112 -3.05 2.34 12.04
N LYS A 113 -2.82 2.73 13.30
CA LYS A 113 -3.90 2.99 14.28
C LYS A 113 -4.72 4.25 13.96
N SER A 114 -4.15 5.19 13.21
CA SER A 114 -4.80 6.45 12.85
C SER A 114 -5.59 6.37 11.55
N SER A 115 -5.37 5.36 10.72
CA SER A 115 -6.14 5.14 9.49
C SER A 115 -7.57 4.71 9.84
N ARG A 116 -8.55 5.23 9.09
CA ARG A 116 -9.97 4.92 9.32
C ARG A 116 -10.40 3.64 8.62
N ASP A 117 -10.14 3.53 7.32
CA ASP A 117 -10.52 2.36 6.50
C ASP A 117 -9.66 2.33 5.23
N GLY A 118 -8.33 2.34 5.41
CA GLY A 118 -7.40 2.43 4.29
C GLY A 118 -6.07 1.76 4.61
N TYR A 119 -4.97 2.52 4.52
CA TYR A 119 -3.63 1.94 4.61
C TYR A 119 -2.70 2.77 5.50
N ALA A 120 -1.77 2.08 6.16
CA ALA A 120 -0.52 2.66 6.62
C ALA A 120 0.57 2.37 5.58
N VAL A 121 1.35 3.38 5.24
CA VAL A 121 2.35 3.28 4.18
C VAL A 121 3.68 3.85 4.65
N SER A 122 4.77 3.06 4.51
CA SER A 122 6.14 3.60 4.45
C SER A 122 6.53 3.78 2.99
N ALA A 123 7.07 4.92 2.65
CA ALA A 123 7.47 5.23 1.28
C ALA A 123 8.75 6.07 1.22
N TYR A 124 9.48 5.96 0.12
CA TYR A 124 10.53 6.90 -0.21
C TYR A 124 9.93 8.16 -0.83
N SER A 125 10.14 9.30 -0.22
CA SER A 125 9.76 10.60 -0.79
C SER A 125 10.90 11.12 -1.68
N ILE A 126 10.66 11.21 -2.98
CA ILE A 126 11.63 11.77 -3.94
C ILE A 126 11.92 13.24 -3.59
N TYR A 127 10.88 13.99 -3.20
CA TYR A 127 11.02 15.41 -2.87
C TYR A 127 11.84 15.66 -1.60
N LEU A 128 11.59 14.83 -0.54
CA LEU A 128 12.28 14.97 0.74
C LEU A 128 13.60 14.18 0.79
N GLN A 129 13.87 13.34 -0.19
CA GLN A 129 15.04 12.44 -0.28
C GLN A 129 15.21 11.53 0.96
N ARG A 130 14.11 11.10 1.54
CA ARG A 130 14.08 10.22 2.71
C ARG A 130 12.83 9.36 2.76
N TYR A 131 12.86 8.33 3.61
CA TYR A 131 11.68 7.53 3.91
C TYR A 131 10.77 8.24 4.91
N ILE A 132 9.47 8.13 4.67
CA ILE A 132 8.41 8.71 5.50
C ILE A 132 7.30 7.67 5.71
N ASN A 133 6.57 7.79 6.83
CA ASN A 133 5.31 7.07 7.04
C ASN A 133 4.14 8.04 6.88
N PHE A 134 3.03 7.54 6.34
CA PHE A 134 1.81 8.32 6.22
C PHE A 134 0.57 7.43 6.23
N VAL A 135 -0.58 8.06 6.43
CA VAL A 135 -1.90 7.44 6.43
C VAL A 135 -2.57 7.67 5.08
N VAL A 136 -3.21 6.65 4.55
CA VAL A 136 -4.08 6.71 3.38
C VAL A 136 -5.46 6.26 3.84
N ASP A 137 -6.41 7.19 3.98
CA ASP A 137 -7.77 6.87 4.44
C ASP A 137 -8.67 6.29 3.36
N SER A 138 -8.31 6.56 2.10
CA SER A 138 -8.91 5.99 0.89
C SER A 138 -7.83 6.00 -0.18
N ALA A 139 -7.92 5.19 -1.22
CA ALA A 139 -6.88 5.07 -2.23
C ALA A 139 -6.54 6.40 -2.95
N ASP A 140 -7.36 7.43 -2.80
CA ASP A 140 -7.17 8.78 -3.34
C ASP A 140 -6.97 9.87 -2.28
N ILE A 141 -7.03 9.53 -0.98
CA ILE A 141 -6.93 10.49 0.12
C ILE A 141 -5.68 10.24 0.96
N GLY A 142 -4.82 11.25 1.05
CA GLY A 142 -3.59 11.20 1.85
C GLY A 142 -2.37 10.67 1.11
N VAL A 143 -2.46 10.43 -0.19
CA VAL A 143 -1.35 9.94 -1.03
C VAL A 143 -0.45 11.09 -1.46
N PRO A 144 0.83 11.18 -1.01
CA PRO A 144 1.75 12.21 -1.47
C PRO A 144 2.30 11.89 -2.88
N PHE A 145 2.23 12.85 -3.80
CA PHE A 145 2.64 12.66 -5.21
C PHE A 145 4.10 12.24 -5.41
N SER A 146 4.98 12.56 -4.49
CA SER A 146 6.41 12.25 -4.59
C SER A 146 6.81 10.96 -3.90
N ALA A 147 5.87 10.13 -3.45
CA ALA A 147 6.15 8.96 -2.64
C ALA A 147 6.12 7.66 -3.44
N ILE A 148 7.13 6.81 -3.23
CA ILE A 148 7.20 5.45 -3.76
C ILE A 148 7.00 4.48 -2.58
N PRO A 149 5.84 3.82 -2.47
CA PRO A 149 5.56 2.87 -1.40
C PRO A 149 6.55 1.70 -1.36
N VAL A 150 7.01 1.37 -0.15
CA VAL A 150 7.90 0.23 0.10
C VAL A 150 7.30 -0.77 1.09
N ILE A 151 6.53 -0.29 2.08
CA ILE A 151 5.77 -1.12 3.02
C ILE A 151 4.33 -0.59 3.03
N VAL A 152 3.37 -1.49 2.85
CA VAL A 152 1.93 -1.17 2.86
C VAL A 152 1.23 -2.15 3.79
N LEU A 153 0.45 -1.63 4.72
CA LEU A 153 -0.42 -2.40 5.58
C LEU A 153 -1.87 -1.95 5.37
N ASP A 154 -2.71 -2.87 4.95
CA ASP A 154 -4.15 -2.64 4.78
C ASP A 154 -4.84 -2.68 6.16
N ILE A 155 -5.56 -1.60 6.50
CA ILE A 155 -6.27 -1.41 7.78
C ILE A 155 -7.78 -1.45 7.57
N SER A 156 -8.25 -1.72 6.36
CA SER A 156 -9.67 -1.82 6.08
C SER A 156 -10.34 -2.95 6.90
N GLU A 157 -11.58 -2.76 7.29
CA GLU A 157 -12.37 -3.77 8.05
C GLU A 157 -12.37 -5.13 7.36
N GLY A 158 -12.39 -5.15 6.04
CA GLY A 158 -12.31 -6.38 5.24
C GLY A 158 -11.04 -7.20 5.44
N CYS A 159 -9.97 -6.61 5.99
CA CYS A 159 -8.71 -7.30 6.28
C CYS A 159 -8.68 -7.95 7.64
N TYR A 160 -9.33 -7.38 8.64
CA TYR A 160 -9.14 -7.85 10.02
C TYR A 160 -10.42 -8.26 10.74
N TYR A 161 -11.56 -7.61 10.48
CA TYR A 161 -12.76 -7.74 11.33
C TYR A 161 -13.24 -9.19 11.48
N ARG A 162 -13.10 -10.02 10.44
CA ARG A 162 -13.52 -11.41 10.51
C ARG A 162 -12.72 -12.25 11.50
N ASP A 163 -11.41 -12.00 11.61
CA ASP A 163 -10.49 -12.82 12.41
C ASP A 163 -10.15 -12.18 13.76
N TYR A 164 -10.30 -10.86 13.86
CA TYR A 164 -9.88 -10.06 15.03
C TYR A 164 -11.00 -9.27 15.67
N LEU A 165 -12.20 -9.22 15.05
CA LEU A 165 -13.32 -8.38 15.47
C LEU A 165 -12.89 -6.91 15.59
N ASP A 166 -13.12 -6.28 16.73
CA ASP A 166 -12.73 -4.90 17.04
C ASP A 166 -11.27 -4.73 17.51
N ASN A 167 -10.53 -5.84 17.63
CA ASN A 167 -9.14 -5.81 18.11
C ASN A 167 -8.13 -5.52 16.99
N ILE A 168 -8.22 -4.34 16.41
CA ILE A 168 -7.32 -3.86 15.37
C ILE A 168 -5.86 -3.81 15.83
N GLU A 169 -5.60 -3.56 17.11
CA GLU A 169 -4.24 -3.51 17.66
C GLU A 169 -3.54 -4.87 17.58
N LEU A 170 -4.27 -5.95 17.86
CA LEU A 170 -3.75 -7.29 17.73
C LEU A 170 -3.47 -7.64 16.26
N TYR A 171 -4.38 -7.23 15.34
CA TYR A 171 -4.17 -7.38 13.90
C TYR A 171 -2.89 -6.68 13.45
N ILE A 172 -2.72 -5.38 13.77
CA ILE A 172 -1.53 -4.61 13.39
C ILE A 172 -0.26 -5.28 13.95
N THR A 173 -0.27 -5.65 15.23
CA THR A 173 0.88 -6.33 15.87
C THR A 173 1.25 -7.63 15.17
N ASN A 174 0.26 -8.43 14.80
CA ASN A 174 0.48 -9.68 14.09
C ASN A 174 1.01 -9.44 12.67
N MET A 175 0.43 -8.50 11.92
CA MET A 175 0.87 -8.18 10.55
C MET A 175 2.29 -7.60 10.51
N MET A 176 2.69 -6.83 11.50
CA MET A 176 4.07 -6.34 11.62
C MET A 176 5.11 -7.47 11.77
N ARG A 177 4.70 -8.63 12.32
CA ARG A 177 5.57 -9.81 12.43
C ARG A 177 5.60 -10.67 11.16
N GLU A 178 4.59 -10.50 10.29
CA GLU A 178 4.42 -11.25 9.05
C GLU A 178 4.98 -10.51 7.82
N LEU A 179 5.66 -9.36 8.02
CA LEU A 179 6.23 -8.59 6.91
C LEU A 179 7.29 -9.39 6.17
N ASN A 180 7.15 -9.50 4.86
CA ASN A 180 8.13 -10.11 3.97
C ASN A 180 9.29 -9.14 3.69
N TRP A 181 10.31 -9.23 4.53
CA TRP A 181 11.47 -8.33 4.48
C TRP A 181 12.32 -8.51 3.23
N ASP A 182 12.32 -9.69 2.60
CA ASP A 182 13.06 -9.90 1.34
C ASP A 182 12.45 -9.08 0.20
N ILE A 183 11.11 -9.06 0.09
CA ILE A 183 10.42 -8.23 -0.90
C ILE A 183 10.56 -6.74 -0.56
N ILE A 184 10.47 -6.38 0.71
CA ILE A 184 10.67 -5.01 1.19
C ILE A 184 12.09 -4.54 0.83
N GLU A 185 13.11 -5.34 1.10
CA GLU A 185 14.51 -5.06 0.75
C GLU A 185 14.69 -4.77 -0.76
N GLU A 186 14.07 -5.57 -1.62
CA GLU A 186 14.12 -5.35 -3.08
C GLU A 186 13.43 -4.04 -3.49
N ARG A 187 12.38 -3.62 -2.79
CA ARG A 187 11.73 -2.31 -3.02
C ARG A 187 12.65 -1.16 -2.60
N PHE A 188 13.33 -1.28 -1.47
CA PHE A 188 14.33 -0.29 -1.05
C PHE A 188 15.45 -0.17 -2.07
N LYS A 189 16.00 -1.28 -2.57
CA LYS A 189 17.02 -1.27 -3.63
C LYS A 189 16.55 -0.58 -4.91
N ARG A 190 15.26 -0.75 -5.28
CA ARG A 190 14.68 -0.04 -6.44
C ARG A 190 14.56 1.46 -6.17
N CYS A 191 14.11 1.87 -4.98
CA CYS A 191 14.03 3.28 -4.60
C CYS A 191 15.40 3.96 -4.65
N GLU A 192 16.47 3.31 -4.17
CA GLU A 192 17.84 3.84 -4.26
C GLU A 192 18.32 4.04 -5.71
N LYS A 193 17.91 3.14 -6.62
CA LYS A 193 18.22 3.31 -8.05
C LYS A 193 17.48 4.51 -8.64
N ILE A 194 16.20 4.68 -8.30
CA ILE A 194 15.42 5.82 -8.76
C ILE A 194 15.97 7.12 -8.19
N ALA A 195 16.31 7.15 -6.90
CA ALA A 195 16.92 8.31 -6.25
C ALA A 195 18.15 8.81 -7.00
N ARG A 196 19.07 7.89 -7.37
CA ARG A 196 20.31 8.22 -8.14
C ARG A 196 20.05 8.73 -9.55
N ILE A 197 18.92 8.37 -10.17
CA ILE A 197 18.57 8.85 -11.50
C ILE A 197 18.00 10.27 -11.43
N MET A 198 17.40 10.62 -10.29
CA MET A 198 16.76 11.91 -10.05
C MET A 198 17.71 12.97 -9.47
N GLU A 199 18.93 12.60 -9.06
CA GLU A 199 20.04 13.50 -8.69
C GLU A 199 20.70 14.10 -9.94
#